data_28541716c90c96bb430f71246f1c3957
#
_entry.id   28541716c90c96bb430f71246f1c3957
#
_cell.length_a   1.000
_cell.length_b   1.000
_cell.length_c   1.000
_cell.angle_alpha   90.00
_cell.angle_beta   90.00
_cell.angle_gamma   90.00
#
_symmetry.space_group_name_H-M   'P 1'
#
loop_
_entity.id
_entity.type
_entity.pdbx_description
1 polymer ?
#
loop_
_entity_poly.entity_id
_entity_poly.type
_entity_poly.pdbx_seq_one_letter_code
_entity_poly.pdbx_strand_id
1 'polypeptide(L)'
;MANLKRQRGLSLVGFIFLAAIVAFVMFTAFRCVPAWTEYFSLKKVLQATANEFTVDAQGSAIRNAFDRRASIDDLPVKGTDLDIAKDQGRLSLGVTYQRRVPVVGNMSLLFDFAAAATGNR
;
A
#
# COMPACT_ATOMS: atom_id res chain seq x y z
N MET A 1 35.05 -8.65 -38.59
CA MET A 1 35.06 -7.19 -38.52
C MET A 1 33.68 -6.59 -38.85
N ALA A 2 33.09 -6.98 -39.98
CA ALA A 2 31.75 -6.50 -40.32
C ALA A 2 30.71 -6.87 -39.28
N ASN A 3 30.84 -8.06 -38.67
CA ASN A 3 29.94 -8.52 -37.63
C ASN A 3 30.07 -7.71 -36.36
N LEU A 4 31.27 -7.18 -36.07
CA LEU A 4 31.46 -6.32 -34.90
C LEU A 4 30.75 -5.00 -35.06
N LYS A 5 30.73 -4.41 -36.25
CA LYS A 5 29.99 -3.17 -36.51
C LYS A 5 28.48 -3.39 -36.40
N ARG A 6 28.00 -4.53 -36.92
CA ARG A 6 26.58 -4.90 -36.73
C ARG A 6 26.22 -5.10 -35.28
N GLN A 7 27.10 -5.77 -34.55
CA GLN A 7 26.92 -6.01 -33.14
C GLN A 7 26.88 -4.70 -32.35
N ARG A 8 27.72 -3.74 -32.73
CA ARG A 8 27.69 -2.41 -32.11
C ARG A 8 26.39 -1.68 -32.38
N GLY A 9 25.89 -1.72 -33.62
CA GLY A 9 24.59 -1.12 -33.96
C GLY A 9 23.45 -1.78 -33.22
N LEU A 10 23.40 -3.10 -33.21
CA LEU A 10 22.42 -3.86 -32.46
C LEU A 10 22.56 -3.63 -30.97
N SER A 11 23.79 -3.56 -30.46
CA SER A 11 24.05 -3.31 -29.06
C SER A 11 23.57 -1.91 -28.64
N LEU A 12 23.76 -0.92 -29.52
CA LEU A 12 23.27 0.43 -29.22
C LEU A 12 21.75 0.49 -29.18
N VAL A 13 21.09 -0.11 -30.16
CA VAL A 13 19.62 -0.18 -30.18
C VAL A 13 19.13 -0.99 -29.00
N GLY A 14 19.76 -2.12 -28.71
CA GLY A 14 19.43 -2.94 -27.56
C GLY A 14 19.65 -2.21 -26.25
N PHE A 15 20.72 -1.44 -26.15
CA PHE A 15 21.00 -0.63 -24.98
C PHE A 15 19.93 0.42 -24.75
N ILE A 16 19.51 1.10 -25.82
CA ILE A 16 18.44 2.11 -25.74
C ILE A 16 17.14 1.46 -25.31
N PHE A 17 16.82 0.29 -25.88
CA PHE A 17 15.63 -0.46 -25.49
C PHE A 17 15.68 -0.86 -24.04
N LEU A 18 16.80 -1.40 -23.60
CA LEU A 18 16.99 -1.81 -22.21
C LEU A 18 16.86 -0.61 -21.27
N ALA A 19 17.47 0.51 -21.65
CA ALA A 19 17.36 1.74 -20.85
C ALA A 19 15.92 2.21 -20.74
N ALA A 20 15.17 2.13 -21.84
CA ALA A 20 13.75 2.52 -21.82
C ALA A 20 12.94 1.61 -20.91
N ILE A 21 13.19 0.30 -20.97
CA ILE A 21 12.49 -0.66 -20.11
C ILE A 21 12.83 -0.41 -18.64
N VAL A 22 14.11 -0.23 -18.34
CA VAL A 22 14.54 0.05 -16.97
C VAL A 22 13.93 1.34 -16.45
N ALA A 23 13.94 2.38 -17.28
CA ALA A 23 13.33 3.67 -16.91
C ALA A 23 11.84 3.51 -16.63
N PHE A 24 11.14 2.75 -17.45
CA PHE A 24 9.71 2.50 -17.28
C PHE A 24 9.45 1.73 -15.98
N VAL A 25 10.24 0.70 -15.71
CA VAL A 25 10.11 -0.09 -14.49
C VAL A 25 10.37 0.77 -13.26
N MET A 26 11.43 1.58 -13.30
CA MET A 26 11.74 2.48 -12.18
C MET A 26 10.64 3.51 -11.96
N PHE A 27 10.13 4.08 -13.03
CA PHE A 27 9.02 5.04 -12.94
C PHE A 27 7.80 4.41 -12.31
N THR A 28 7.44 3.19 -12.75
CA THR A 28 6.32 2.44 -12.19
C THR A 28 6.55 2.14 -10.72
N ALA A 29 7.76 1.71 -10.37
CA ALA A 29 8.11 1.40 -8.98
C ALA A 29 7.96 2.64 -8.09
N PHE A 30 8.47 3.79 -8.54
CA PHE A 30 8.32 5.04 -7.78
C PHE A 30 6.87 5.44 -7.60
N ARG A 31 6.02 5.15 -8.57
CA ARG A 31 4.59 5.42 -8.44
C ARG A 31 3.91 4.49 -7.45
N CYS A 32 4.42 3.28 -7.32
CA CYS A 32 3.86 2.30 -6.39
C CYS A 32 4.33 2.48 -4.95
N VAL A 33 5.49 3.12 -4.74
CA VAL A 33 6.05 3.31 -3.40
C VAL A 33 5.07 4.01 -2.45
N PRO A 34 4.39 5.11 -2.85
CA PRO A 34 3.43 5.74 -1.93
C PRO A 34 2.32 4.80 -1.48
N ALA A 35 1.84 3.91 -2.36
CA ALA A 35 0.79 2.96 -2.00
C ALA A 35 1.29 1.97 -0.94
N TRP A 36 2.51 1.48 -1.07
CA TRP A 36 3.11 0.58 -0.09
C TRP A 36 3.38 1.28 1.23
N THR A 37 3.84 2.53 1.19
CA THR A 37 4.06 3.33 2.40
C THR A 37 2.74 3.55 3.14
N GLU A 38 1.66 3.83 2.42
CA GLU A 38 0.34 3.95 3.02
C GLU A 38 -0.09 2.66 3.69
N TYR A 39 0.18 1.53 3.07
CA TYR A 39 -0.16 0.23 3.63
C TYR A 39 0.57 -0.01 4.96
N PHE A 40 1.86 0.28 5.02
CA PHE A 40 2.62 0.13 6.26
C PHE A 40 2.13 1.10 7.34
N SER A 41 1.82 2.34 6.97
CA SER A 41 1.26 3.32 7.90
C SER A 41 -0.09 2.85 8.42
N LEU A 42 -0.92 2.28 7.56
CA LEU A 42 -2.21 1.74 7.94
C LEU A 42 -2.05 0.61 8.95
N LYS A 43 -1.10 -0.28 8.74
CA LYS A 43 -0.83 -1.36 9.70
C LYS A 43 -0.42 -0.80 11.06
N LYS A 44 0.41 0.22 11.09
CA LYS A 44 0.83 0.86 12.33
C LYS A 44 -0.36 1.50 13.04
N VAL A 45 -1.21 2.19 12.30
CA VAL A 45 -2.41 2.83 12.86
C VAL A 45 -3.36 1.77 13.43
N LEU A 46 -3.58 0.69 12.70
CA LEU A 46 -4.41 -0.40 13.16
C LEU A 46 -3.87 -1.03 14.45
N GLN A 47 -2.57 -1.30 14.46
CA GLN A 47 -1.94 -1.91 15.63
C GLN A 47 -2.02 -1.00 16.84
N ALA A 48 -1.75 0.29 16.66
CA ALA A 48 -1.83 1.27 17.73
C ALA A 48 -3.26 1.37 18.27
N THR A 49 -4.24 1.39 17.38
CA THR A 49 -5.65 1.46 17.78
C THR A 49 -6.07 0.18 18.50
N ALA A 50 -5.66 -0.97 18.00
CA ALA A 50 -5.97 -2.24 18.65
C ALA A 50 -5.35 -2.36 20.04
N ASN A 51 -4.15 -1.83 20.23
CA ASN A 51 -3.47 -1.86 21.52
C ASN A 51 -4.06 -0.86 22.52
N GLU A 52 -4.67 0.22 22.02
CA GLU A 52 -5.23 1.26 22.87
C GLU A 52 -6.52 0.82 23.55
N PHE A 53 -7.33 0.03 22.86
CA PHE A 53 -8.65 -0.35 23.34
C PHE A 53 -8.67 -1.80 23.78
N THR A 54 -9.58 -2.06 24.72
CA THR A 54 -9.86 -3.43 25.17
C THR A 54 -11.08 -3.99 24.45
N VAL A 55 -11.35 -5.28 24.67
CA VAL A 55 -12.51 -5.95 24.07
C VAL A 55 -13.83 -5.28 24.46
N ASP A 56 -13.86 -4.66 25.62
CA ASP A 56 -15.07 -4.03 26.16
C ASP A 56 -15.34 -2.64 25.56
N ALA A 57 -14.40 -2.09 24.78
CA ALA A 57 -14.56 -0.77 24.20
C ALA A 57 -15.69 -0.74 23.17
N GLN A 58 -16.37 0.39 23.09
CA GLN A 58 -17.43 0.59 22.11
C GLN A 58 -16.83 0.71 20.70
N GLY A 59 -17.54 0.13 19.72
CA GLY A 59 -17.09 0.19 18.35
C GLY A 59 -16.96 1.62 17.83
N SER A 60 -17.87 2.51 18.21
CA SER A 60 -17.83 3.91 17.79
C SER A 60 -16.57 4.61 18.29
N ALA A 61 -16.15 4.34 19.53
CA ALA A 61 -14.94 4.93 20.09
C ALA A 61 -13.71 4.45 19.32
N ILE A 62 -13.68 3.17 19.00
CA ILE A 62 -12.57 2.59 18.24
C ILE A 62 -12.50 3.20 16.84
N ARG A 63 -13.65 3.33 16.18
CA ARG A 63 -13.72 3.91 14.84
C ARG A 63 -13.30 5.37 14.82
N ASN A 64 -13.71 6.13 15.81
CA ASN A 64 -13.34 7.54 15.92
C ASN A 64 -11.84 7.71 16.16
N ALA A 65 -11.26 6.87 16.99
CA ALA A 65 -9.81 6.90 17.23
C ALA A 65 -9.04 6.54 15.96
N PHE A 66 -9.52 5.55 15.21
CA PHE A 66 -8.92 5.17 13.94
C PHE A 66 -9.02 6.31 12.93
N ASP A 67 -10.18 6.96 12.83
CA ASP A 67 -10.37 8.09 11.91
C ASP A 67 -9.39 9.22 12.19
N ARG A 68 -9.18 9.55 13.45
CA ARG A 68 -8.25 10.61 13.82
C ARG A 68 -6.82 10.28 13.41
N ARG A 69 -6.40 9.05 13.65
CA ARG A 69 -5.05 8.62 13.28
C ARG A 69 -4.88 8.53 11.77
N ALA A 70 -5.89 7.99 11.08
CA ALA A 70 -5.86 7.89 9.63
C ALA A 70 -5.82 9.27 8.99
N SER A 71 -6.53 10.23 9.57
CA SER A 71 -6.55 11.61 9.08
C SER A 71 -5.18 12.28 9.23
N ILE A 72 -4.47 12.01 10.33
CA ILE A 72 -3.12 12.55 10.54
C ILE A 72 -2.14 12.01 9.49
N ASP A 73 -2.24 10.73 9.19
CA ASP A 73 -1.38 10.07 8.20
C ASP A 73 -1.92 10.18 6.77
N ASP A 74 -3.04 10.85 6.59
CA ASP A 74 -3.67 11.08 5.28
C ASP A 74 -3.94 9.76 4.56
N LEU A 75 -4.48 8.79 5.28
CA LEU A 75 -4.78 7.48 4.73
C LEU A 75 -6.11 7.50 3.97
N PRO A 76 -6.25 6.68 2.92
CA PRO A 76 -7.47 6.65 2.11
C PRO A 76 -8.64 5.89 2.74
N VAL A 77 -8.49 5.41 3.95
CA VAL A 77 -9.52 4.63 4.64
C VAL A 77 -10.11 5.41 5.80
N LYS A 78 -11.32 5.06 6.16
CA LYS A 78 -12.05 5.71 7.25
C LYS A 78 -12.45 4.66 8.30
N GLY A 79 -12.82 5.13 9.47
CA GLY A 79 -13.27 4.26 10.54
C GLY A 79 -14.49 3.42 10.17
N THR A 80 -15.31 3.93 9.24
CA THR A 80 -16.47 3.18 8.74
C THR A 80 -16.07 1.97 7.91
N ASP A 81 -14.86 1.97 7.36
CA ASP A 81 -14.32 0.83 6.60
C ASP A 81 -13.69 -0.22 7.51
N LEU A 82 -13.61 0.07 8.79
CA LEU A 82 -12.92 -0.78 9.75
C LEU A 82 -13.81 -1.94 10.19
N ASP A 83 -13.30 -3.14 10.08
CA ASP A 83 -13.94 -4.35 10.60
C ASP A 83 -13.41 -4.62 12.01
N ILE A 84 -14.32 -4.64 12.97
CA ILE A 84 -13.98 -4.86 14.37
C ILE A 84 -14.45 -6.26 14.74
N ALA A 85 -13.53 -7.09 15.15
CA ALA A 85 -13.85 -8.44 15.61
C ALA A 85 -13.28 -8.63 17.01
N LYS A 86 -13.98 -9.41 17.81
CA LYS A 86 -13.55 -9.76 19.15
C LYS A 86 -13.39 -11.27 19.19
N ASP A 87 -12.16 -11.73 19.40
CA ASP A 87 -11.86 -13.14 19.37
C ASP A 87 -10.96 -13.51 20.55
N GLN A 88 -11.40 -14.47 21.34
CA GLN A 88 -10.64 -15.00 22.47
C GLN A 88 -10.17 -13.91 23.45
N GLY A 89 -11.03 -12.90 23.68
CA GLY A 89 -10.70 -11.81 24.57
C GLY A 89 -9.73 -10.79 24.00
N ARG A 90 -9.47 -10.86 22.70
CA ARG A 90 -8.59 -9.92 22.00
C ARG A 90 -9.39 -9.14 20.98
N LEU A 91 -9.02 -7.88 20.83
CA LEU A 91 -9.60 -7.01 19.82
C LEU A 91 -8.82 -7.16 18.52
N SER A 92 -9.54 -7.52 17.46
CA SER A 92 -8.94 -7.66 16.12
C SER A 92 -9.57 -6.61 15.20
N LEU A 93 -8.72 -5.83 14.56
CA LEU A 93 -9.14 -4.81 13.61
C LEU A 93 -8.65 -5.16 12.23
N GLY A 94 -9.52 -5.00 11.24
CA GLY A 94 -9.15 -5.28 9.86
C GLY A 94 -9.75 -4.26 8.93
N VAL A 95 -9.07 -3.99 7.82
CA VAL A 95 -9.55 -3.12 6.78
C VAL A 95 -9.05 -3.60 5.44
N THR A 96 -9.91 -3.51 4.45
CA THR A 96 -9.57 -3.86 3.06
C THR A 96 -9.85 -2.65 2.19
N TYR A 97 -8.91 -2.29 1.34
CA TYR A 97 -9.10 -1.17 0.44
C TYR A 97 -8.35 -1.40 -0.86
N GLN A 98 -8.76 -0.65 -1.87
CA GLN A 98 -8.16 -0.71 -3.20
C GLN A 98 -7.47 0.62 -3.49
N ARG A 99 -6.28 0.54 -4.07
CA ARG A 99 -5.53 1.71 -4.47
C ARG A 99 -5.26 1.63 -5.97
N ARG A 100 -5.70 2.64 -6.69
CA ARG A 100 -5.44 2.74 -8.13
C ARG A 100 -4.27 3.69 -8.35
N VAL A 101 -3.23 3.18 -9.01
CA VAL A 101 -2.04 3.97 -9.33
C VAL A 101 -1.99 4.16 -10.84
N PRO A 102 -2.19 5.39 -11.34
CA PRO A 102 -2.05 5.63 -12.79
C PRO A 102 -0.60 5.51 -13.21
N VAL A 103 -0.36 4.78 -14.28
CA VAL A 103 1.00 4.55 -14.78
C VAL A 103 1.22 5.33 -16.07
N VAL A 104 0.47 5.01 -17.12
CA VAL A 104 0.62 5.67 -18.44
C VAL A 104 -0.76 5.80 -19.06
N GLY A 105 -1.14 7.02 -19.44
CA GLY A 105 -2.36 7.26 -20.18
C GLY A 105 -3.57 6.59 -19.54
N ASN A 106 -4.16 5.63 -20.27
CA ASN A 106 -5.33 4.90 -19.79
C ASN A 106 -4.99 3.70 -18.90
N MET A 107 -3.70 3.37 -18.77
CA MET A 107 -3.27 2.23 -17.97
C MET A 107 -3.08 2.65 -16.52
N SER A 108 -3.66 1.88 -15.62
CA SER A 108 -3.45 2.07 -14.18
C SER A 108 -3.33 0.71 -13.53
N LEU A 109 -2.57 0.66 -12.44
CA LEU A 109 -2.44 -0.53 -11.61
C LEU A 109 -3.41 -0.44 -10.46
N LEU A 110 -4.13 -1.53 -10.22
CA LEU A 110 -5.06 -1.63 -9.10
C LEU A 110 -4.47 -2.55 -8.07
N PHE A 111 -4.23 -2.03 -6.88
CA PHE A 111 -3.73 -2.80 -5.76
C PHE A 111 -4.84 -3.04 -4.75
N ASP A 112 -5.03 -4.29 -4.38
CA ASP A 112 -5.92 -4.68 -3.29
C ASP A 112 -5.08 -4.88 -2.04
N PHE A 113 -5.34 -4.07 -1.02
CA PHE A 113 -4.63 -4.17 0.25
C PHE A 113 -5.58 -4.62 1.34
N ALA A 114 -5.13 -5.57 2.13
CA ALA A 114 -5.84 -5.98 3.33
C ALA A 114 -4.87 -5.90 4.50
N ALA A 115 -5.26 -5.18 5.53
CA ALA A 115 -4.45 -5.01 6.72
C ALA A 115 -5.27 -5.46 7.94
N ALA A 116 -4.61 -6.12 8.86
CA ALA A 116 -5.25 -6.56 10.09
C ALA A 116 -4.27 -6.46 11.24
N ALA A 117 -4.79 -6.18 12.43
CA ALA A 117 -3.99 -6.09 13.64
C ALA A 117 -4.80 -6.65 14.80
N THR A 118 -4.12 -7.34 15.69
CA THR A 118 -4.73 -7.88 16.90
C THR A 118 -4.09 -7.23 18.12
N GLY A 119 -4.92 -6.76 19.02
CA GLY A 119 -4.44 -6.14 20.25
C GLY A 119 -3.76 -7.15 21.17
N ASN A 120 -2.75 -6.68 21.88
CA ASN A 120 -2.00 -7.52 22.82
C ASN A 120 -2.61 -7.51 24.21
N ARG A 121 -3.74 -6.86 24.41
CA ARG A 121 -4.42 -6.76 25.71
C ARG A 121 -5.56 -7.72 25.83
#